data_9349a47b31f47c3515d1d85e81a1d6f7
#
_entry.id   9349a47b31f47c3515d1d85e81a1d6f7
#
_cell.length_a   1.000
_cell.length_b   1.000
_cell.length_c   1.000
_cell.angle_alpha   90.00
_cell.angle_beta   90.00
_cell.angle_gamma   90.00
#
_symmetry.space_group_name_H-M   'P 1'
#
loop_
_entity.id
_entity.type
_entity.pdbx_description
1 polymer ?
#
loop_
_entity_poly.entity_id
_entity_poly.type
_entity_poly.pdbx_seq_one_letter_code
_entity_poly.pdbx_strand_id
1 'polypeptide(L)'
;MGYIRRPAYYKAFRCIGSDCTENCCIGWEIDVDEDSLAYYETVPGDFGERLRASIAPADEQTGEPAHFRLDAEERCPLLNDCNLCEVLLHLGEDKMAQICTDHPRYYEWFSDGREDGLGLCCEAAAELILAQTGAPAFDVTEADGVSETGTEAETELENVLFSMRDALFRLACEDAPFDDKADRLYRTANAQQEQYDDLLFPFPEGEDEDADETDEDTASWSQAFWRESTLTSLLELLLGFEINKDDWRTLLTGAKARLPEIIARRNDFLQAYQGKRHEYDNLLTYFLYRHFMKALGDDAVQDKVQLALVSTAVIQLLDVYEWLAKGEVTHWAQICICKAYSREIEYNEDNTEQLAAFSVLDEME
;
A
#
# COMPACT_ATOMS: atom_id res chain seq x y z
N MET A 1 26.24 -11.31 -5.35
CA MET A 1 25.38 -12.07 -4.43
C MET A 1 24.62 -11.03 -3.64
N GLY A 2 23.34 -11.00 -3.73
CA GLY A 2 22.50 -10.04 -3.04
C GLY A 2 21.54 -10.75 -2.07
N TYR A 3 20.66 -10.01 -1.41
CA TYR A 3 19.63 -10.57 -0.54
C TYR A 3 18.22 -10.38 -1.11
N ILE A 4 17.29 -11.24 -0.69
CA ILE A 4 15.84 -11.01 -0.81
C ILE A 4 15.26 -11.01 0.60
N ARG A 5 14.58 -9.89 0.98
CA ARG A 5 13.87 -9.74 2.24
C ARG A 5 12.37 -9.79 1.98
N ARG A 6 11.64 -10.59 2.77
CA ARG A 6 10.19 -10.79 2.64
C ARG A 6 9.55 -10.83 4.00
N PRO A 7 8.33 -10.29 4.18
CA PRO A 7 7.55 -10.57 5.38
C PRO A 7 7.37 -12.08 5.57
N ALA A 8 7.46 -12.57 6.79
CA ALA A 8 7.41 -14.01 7.07
C ALA A 8 6.15 -14.70 6.54
N TYR A 9 5.03 -13.97 6.45
CA TYR A 9 3.77 -14.47 5.89
C TYR A 9 3.79 -14.63 4.36
N TYR A 10 4.75 -14.02 3.64
CA TYR A 10 4.83 -14.04 2.18
C TYR A 10 4.76 -15.46 1.59
N LYS A 11 5.45 -16.41 2.21
CA LYS A 11 5.49 -17.80 1.75
C LYS A 11 4.16 -18.54 1.91
N ALA A 12 3.28 -18.05 2.77
CA ALA A 12 1.95 -18.64 2.97
C ALA A 12 0.95 -18.20 1.91
N PHE A 13 1.25 -17.15 1.14
CA PHE A 13 0.35 -16.65 0.10
C PHE A 13 0.06 -17.74 -0.95
N ARG A 14 -1.23 -17.89 -1.23
CA ARG A 14 -1.77 -18.70 -2.34
C ARG A 14 -2.97 -17.97 -2.92
N CYS A 15 -3.01 -17.86 -4.24
CA CYS A 15 -4.22 -17.36 -4.91
C CYS A 15 -5.39 -18.31 -4.63
N ILE A 16 -6.52 -17.75 -4.21
CA ILE A 16 -7.75 -18.49 -3.89
C ILE A 16 -8.65 -18.71 -5.11
N GLY A 17 -8.25 -18.20 -6.28
CA GLY A 17 -8.89 -18.46 -7.57
C GLY A 17 -10.40 -18.15 -7.57
N SER A 18 -11.24 -19.15 -7.84
CA SER A 18 -12.70 -19.01 -7.90
C SER A 18 -13.37 -18.62 -6.58
N ASP A 19 -12.69 -18.79 -5.46
CA ASP A 19 -13.22 -18.43 -4.14
C ASP A 19 -13.04 -16.93 -3.86
N CYS A 20 -12.27 -16.21 -4.71
CA CYS A 20 -12.08 -14.77 -4.60
C CYS A 20 -13.36 -14.02 -4.98
N THR A 21 -13.82 -13.12 -4.11
CA THR A 21 -15.05 -12.35 -4.33
C THR A 21 -14.83 -11.17 -5.28
N GLU A 22 -13.62 -10.63 -5.36
CA GLU A 22 -13.20 -9.61 -6.31
C GLU A 22 -11.97 -10.12 -7.06
N ASN A 23 -12.22 -10.64 -8.24
CA ASN A 23 -11.20 -11.25 -9.08
C ASN A 23 -10.30 -10.15 -9.72
N CYS A 24 -8.98 -10.29 -9.61
CA CYS A 24 -8.00 -9.39 -10.23
C CYS A 24 -7.99 -9.42 -11.78
N CYS A 25 -8.79 -10.27 -12.40
CA CYS A 25 -9.05 -10.28 -13.84
C CYS A 25 -10.29 -9.44 -14.23
N ILE A 26 -10.80 -8.59 -13.31
CA ILE A 26 -11.98 -7.74 -13.53
C ILE A 26 -11.68 -6.33 -13.00
N GLY A 27 -11.83 -5.32 -13.85
CA GLY A 27 -11.63 -3.91 -13.49
C GLY A 27 -10.16 -3.49 -13.35
N TRP A 28 -9.26 -4.23 -13.98
CA TRP A 28 -7.83 -3.92 -14.04
C TRP A 28 -7.33 -4.04 -15.47
N GLU A 29 -6.53 -3.11 -15.90
CA GLU A 29 -5.77 -3.24 -17.13
C GLU A 29 -4.73 -4.36 -16.97
N ILE A 30 -4.62 -5.22 -17.98
CA ILE A 30 -3.77 -6.41 -17.91
C ILE A 30 -2.81 -6.40 -19.10
N ASP A 31 -1.64 -5.86 -18.88
CA ASP A 31 -0.58 -5.84 -19.87
C ASP A 31 -0.03 -7.23 -20.15
N VAL A 32 0.45 -7.42 -21.37
CA VAL A 32 1.10 -8.66 -21.79
C VAL A 32 2.54 -8.34 -22.21
N ASP A 33 3.47 -8.81 -21.41
CA ASP A 33 4.89 -8.63 -21.64
C ASP A 33 5.40 -9.32 -22.92
N GLU A 34 6.56 -8.88 -23.42
CA GLU A 34 7.12 -9.36 -24.71
C GLU A 34 7.39 -10.87 -24.70
N ASP A 35 7.88 -11.42 -23.57
CA ASP A 35 8.18 -12.86 -23.47
C ASP A 35 6.89 -13.69 -23.49
N SER A 36 5.85 -13.23 -22.80
CA SER A 36 4.53 -13.83 -22.82
C SER A 36 3.90 -13.77 -24.21
N LEU A 37 4.00 -12.61 -24.91
CA LEU A 37 3.53 -12.46 -26.29
C LEU A 37 4.22 -13.44 -27.22
N ALA A 38 5.55 -13.50 -27.17
CA ALA A 38 6.32 -14.43 -28.00
C ALA A 38 5.94 -15.89 -27.76
N TYR A 39 5.68 -16.26 -26.50
CA TYR A 39 5.23 -17.60 -26.16
C TYR A 39 3.80 -17.87 -26.66
N TYR A 40 2.86 -16.93 -26.51
CA TYR A 40 1.46 -17.07 -26.91
C TYR A 40 1.30 -17.25 -28.42
N GLU A 41 2.19 -16.70 -29.23
CA GLU A 41 2.24 -16.94 -30.67
C GLU A 41 2.53 -18.40 -31.03
N THR A 42 3.20 -19.15 -30.14
CA THR A 42 3.52 -20.55 -30.36
C THR A 42 2.44 -21.54 -29.92
N VAL A 43 1.43 -21.07 -29.16
CA VAL A 43 0.38 -21.93 -28.60
C VAL A 43 -0.54 -22.46 -29.71
N PRO A 44 -0.62 -23.77 -29.92
CA PRO A 44 -1.43 -24.37 -30.99
C PRO A 44 -2.90 -24.53 -30.64
N GLY A 45 -3.71 -24.77 -31.67
CA GLY A 45 -5.11 -25.16 -31.54
C GLY A 45 -6.07 -24.01 -31.20
N ASP A 46 -7.33 -24.37 -30.98
CA ASP A 46 -8.43 -23.40 -30.80
C ASP A 46 -8.20 -22.46 -29.60
N PHE A 47 -7.59 -22.97 -28.52
CA PHE A 47 -7.23 -22.13 -27.37
C PHE A 47 -6.17 -21.10 -27.74
N GLY A 48 -5.11 -21.49 -28.48
CA GLY A 48 -4.07 -20.56 -28.91
C GLY A 48 -4.60 -19.47 -29.86
N GLU A 49 -5.54 -19.82 -30.75
CA GLU A 49 -6.20 -18.83 -31.63
C GLU A 49 -7.03 -17.83 -30.82
N ARG A 50 -7.80 -18.31 -29.83
CA ARG A 50 -8.59 -17.45 -28.95
C ARG A 50 -7.70 -16.58 -28.06
N LEU A 51 -6.61 -17.12 -27.51
CA LEU A 51 -5.64 -16.39 -26.69
C LEU A 51 -5.08 -15.19 -27.45
N ARG A 52 -4.56 -15.42 -28.68
CA ARG A 52 -4.04 -14.33 -29.54
C ARG A 52 -5.12 -13.30 -29.91
N ALA A 53 -6.33 -13.76 -30.24
CA ALA A 53 -7.43 -12.86 -30.56
C ALA A 53 -7.88 -11.99 -29.36
N SER A 54 -7.59 -12.44 -28.15
CA SER A 54 -7.91 -11.71 -26.90
C SER A 54 -6.92 -10.59 -26.59
N ILE A 55 -5.80 -10.46 -27.31
CA ILE A 55 -4.75 -9.47 -27.05
C ILE A 55 -4.87 -8.31 -28.03
N ALA A 56 -4.86 -7.08 -27.52
CA ALA A 56 -4.59 -5.87 -28.30
C ALA A 56 -3.08 -5.75 -28.50
N PRO A 57 -2.59 -5.48 -29.72
CA PRO A 57 -1.18 -5.22 -29.93
C PRO A 57 -0.78 -3.87 -29.29
N ALA A 58 0.48 -3.72 -28.96
CA ALA A 58 1.03 -2.44 -28.55
C ALA A 58 0.80 -1.37 -29.64
N ASP A 59 0.50 -0.15 -29.24
CA ASP A 59 0.34 1.01 -30.12
C ASP A 59 1.51 1.97 -29.94
N GLU A 60 2.40 2.03 -30.93
CA GLU A 60 3.56 2.93 -30.92
C GLU A 60 3.17 4.42 -30.94
N GLN A 61 1.97 4.78 -31.35
CA GLN A 61 1.53 6.18 -31.43
C GLN A 61 1.02 6.71 -30.10
N THR A 62 0.33 5.88 -29.33
CA THR A 62 -0.17 6.22 -27.98
C THR A 62 0.80 5.82 -26.88
N GLY A 63 1.73 4.88 -27.17
CA GLY A 63 2.62 4.28 -26.18
C GLY A 63 1.95 3.18 -25.34
N GLU A 64 0.72 2.79 -25.70
CA GLU A 64 0.02 1.72 -25.00
C GLU A 64 0.72 0.37 -25.20
N PRO A 65 1.00 -0.39 -24.13
CA PRO A 65 1.56 -1.73 -24.23
C PRO A 65 0.54 -2.71 -24.82
N ALA A 66 1.01 -3.89 -25.24
CA ALA A 66 0.09 -4.97 -25.56
C ALA A 66 -0.67 -5.41 -24.30
N HIS A 67 -1.99 -5.59 -24.40
CA HIS A 67 -2.85 -5.88 -23.25
C HIS A 67 -4.01 -6.81 -23.61
N PHE A 68 -4.64 -7.45 -22.63
CA PHE A 68 -5.87 -8.20 -22.86
C PHE A 68 -7.04 -7.24 -23.08
N ARG A 69 -7.84 -7.50 -24.14
CA ARG A 69 -9.06 -6.74 -24.48
C ARG A 69 -10.16 -7.07 -23.48
N LEU A 70 -10.36 -6.25 -22.47
CA LEU A 70 -11.46 -6.41 -21.53
C LEU A 70 -12.81 -6.27 -22.23
N ASP A 71 -13.84 -6.94 -21.72
CA ASP A 71 -15.22 -6.77 -22.20
C ASP A 71 -15.88 -5.49 -21.62
N ALA A 72 -17.17 -5.32 -21.86
CA ALA A 72 -17.91 -4.15 -21.41
C ALA A 72 -18.08 -4.07 -19.87
N GLU A 73 -17.91 -5.18 -19.20
CA GLU A 73 -17.90 -5.34 -17.74
C GLU A 73 -16.46 -5.33 -17.18
N GLU A 74 -15.49 -4.87 -17.98
CA GLU A 74 -14.07 -4.82 -17.64
C GLU A 74 -13.46 -6.20 -17.27
N ARG A 75 -14.02 -7.26 -17.80
CA ARG A 75 -13.64 -8.63 -17.51
C ARG A 75 -12.61 -9.13 -18.53
N CYS A 76 -11.56 -9.80 -18.05
CA CYS A 76 -10.60 -10.47 -18.91
C CYS A 76 -11.28 -11.56 -19.75
N PRO A 77 -11.06 -11.60 -21.09
CA PRO A 77 -11.69 -12.56 -21.99
C PRO A 77 -11.25 -14.02 -21.75
N LEU A 78 -10.19 -14.22 -20.96
CA LEU A 78 -9.67 -15.53 -20.59
C LEU A 78 -10.11 -15.98 -19.18
N LEU A 79 -11.00 -15.24 -18.55
CA LEU A 79 -11.65 -15.64 -17.31
C LEU A 79 -12.93 -16.39 -17.63
N ASN A 80 -13.00 -17.70 -17.31
CA ASN A 80 -14.14 -18.53 -17.61
C ASN A 80 -15.37 -18.25 -16.70
N ASP A 81 -16.49 -18.91 -16.98
CA ASP A 81 -17.74 -18.76 -16.20
C ASP A 81 -17.63 -19.15 -14.72
N CYS A 82 -16.58 -19.90 -14.36
CA CYS A 82 -16.28 -20.28 -12.97
C CYS A 82 -15.27 -19.32 -12.30
N ASN A 83 -14.98 -18.16 -12.90
CA ASN A 83 -13.97 -17.22 -12.44
C ASN A 83 -12.55 -17.81 -12.32
N LEU A 84 -12.20 -18.74 -13.22
CA LEU A 84 -10.86 -19.31 -13.31
C LEU A 84 -10.17 -18.87 -14.61
N CYS A 85 -8.89 -18.53 -14.50
CA CYS A 85 -8.07 -18.12 -15.64
C CYS A 85 -7.80 -19.31 -16.56
N GLU A 86 -8.18 -19.20 -17.85
CA GLU A 86 -7.96 -20.26 -18.83
C GLU A 86 -6.49 -20.39 -19.24
N VAL A 87 -5.68 -19.33 -19.14
CA VAL A 87 -4.23 -19.45 -19.33
C VAL A 87 -3.66 -20.37 -18.26
N LEU A 88 -4.02 -20.14 -16.99
CA LEU A 88 -3.61 -21.01 -15.87
C LEU A 88 -4.04 -22.46 -16.09
N LEU A 89 -5.29 -22.68 -16.53
CA LEU A 89 -5.86 -24.03 -16.71
C LEU A 89 -5.24 -24.80 -17.87
N HIS A 90 -4.90 -24.12 -18.97
CA HIS A 90 -4.40 -24.75 -20.19
C HIS A 90 -2.88 -24.80 -20.29
N LEU A 91 -2.19 -23.80 -19.75
CA LEU A 91 -0.75 -23.65 -19.93
C LEU A 91 0.05 -23.75 -18.63
N GLY A 92 -0.58 -23.51 -17.48
CA GLY A 92 0.07 -23.49 -16.17
C GLY A 92 0.46 -22.08 -15.70
N GLU A 93 0.79 -21.97 -14.40
CA GLU A 93 1.12 -20.70 -13.74
C GLU A 93 2.36 -20.02 -14.35
N ASP A 94 3.36 -20.78 -14.75
CA ASP A 94 4.60 -20.31 -15.36
C ASP A 94 4.46 -19.77 -16.80
N LYS A 95 3.25 -19.78 -17.33
CA LYS A 95 2.90 -19.26 -18.67
C LYS A 95 1.86 -18.14 -18.63
N MET A 96 1.50 -17.67 -17.46
CA MET A 96 0.68 -16.47 -17.32
C MET A 96 1.53 -15.23 -17.67
N ALA A 97 0.88 -14.15 -18.14
CA ALA A 97 1.57 -12.86 -18.28
C ALA A 97 2.23 -12.44 -16.96
N GLN A 98 3.35 -11.72 -17.04
CA GLN A 98 4.15 -11.35 -15.86
C GLN A 98 3.31 -10.63 -14.81
N ILE A 99 2.49 -9.65 -15.23
CA ILE A 99 1.60 -8.90 -14.32
C ILE A 99 0.61 -9.82 -13.59
N CYS A 100 0.10 -10.87 -14.26
CA CYS A 100 -0.82 -11.84 -13.65
C CYS A 100 -0.11 -12.77 -12.65
N THR A 101 1.15 -13.11 -12.92
CA THR A 101 1.99 -13.92 -12.03
C THR A 101 2.43 -13.12 -10.81
N ASP A 102 2.76 -11.85 -11.02
CA ASP A 102 3.23 -10.99 -9.95
C ASP A 102 2.10 -10.54 -9.01
N HIS A 103 0.91 -10.26 -9.53
CA HIS A 103 -0.19 -9.81 -8.66
C HIS A 103 -0.50 -10.81 -7.53
N PRO A 104 -0.57 -10.36 -6.27
CA PRO A 104 -0.45 -9.02 -5.72
C PRO A 104 0.96 -8.68 -5.21
N ARG A 105 1.99 -9.30 -5.74
CA ARG A 105 3.37 -9.08 -5.33
C ARG A 105 3.86 -7.74 -5.85
N TYR A 106 4.70 -7.08 -5.05
CA TYR A 106 5.49 -5.93 -5.46
C TYR A 106 6.94 -6.14 -5.06
N TYR A 107 7.83 -5.46 -5.74
CA TYR A 107 9.28 -5.61 -5.63
C TYR A 107 9.91 -4.23 -5.51
N GLU A 108 10.85 -4.09 -4.57
CA GLU A 108 11.66 -2.88 -4.40
C GLU A 108 13.14 -3.28 -4.47
N TRP A 109 13.88 -2.64 -5.36
CA TRP A 109 15.26 -3.00 -5.65
C TRP A 109 16.22 -2.04 -4.98
N PHE A 110 17.34 -2.57 -4.47
CA PHE A 110 18.38 -1.85 -3.77
C PHE A 110 19.76 -2.26 -4.29
N SER A 111 20.80 -1.50 -3.88
CA SER A 111 22.19 -1.73 -4.31
C SER A 111 22.68 -3.16 -4.02
N ASP A 112 22.27 -3.74 -2.90
CA ASP A 112 22.73 -5.06 -2.46
C ASP A 112 21.61 -6.10 -2.30
N GLY A 113 20.39 -5.79 -2.73
CA GLY A 113 19.29 -6.73 -2.62
C GLY A 113 17.94 -6.26 -3.14
N ARG A 114 16.89 -6.95 -2.70
CA ARG A 114 15.51 -6.67 -3.05
C ARG A 114 14.57 -6.98 -1.88
N GLU A 115 13.55 -6.16 -1.74
CA GLU A 115 12.41 -6.50 -0.89
C GLU A 115 11.21 -6.93 -1.73
N ASP A 116 10.55 -8.01 -1.34
CA ASP A 116 9.30 -8.47 -1.95
C ASP A 116 8.17 -8.32 -0.93
N GLY A 117 7.01 -7.84 -1.37
CA GLY A 117 5.82 -7.73 -0.52
C GLY A 117 4.55 -8.20 -1.22
N LEU A 118 3.43 -8.15 -0.50
CA LEU A 118 2.09 -8.48 -0.98
C LEU A 118 1.18 -7.27 -0.79
N GLY A 119 0.42 -6.88 -1.83
CA GLY A 119 -0.50 -5.74 -1.77
C GLY A 119 -1.82 -6.06 -1.07
N LEU A 120 -2.31 -5.12 -0.27
CA LEU A 120 -3.61 -5.21 0.43
C LEU A 120 -4.82 -5.28 -0.52
N CYS A 121 -4.67 -4.93 -1.79
CA CYS A 121 -5.73 -5.02 -2.80
C CYS A 121 -6.21 -6.45 -3.07
N CYS A 122 -5.42 -7.46 -2.69
CA CYS A 122 -5.75 -8.87 -2.81
C CYS A 122 -6.32 -9.42 -1.50
N GLU A 123 -7.48 -10.05 -1.57
CA GLU A 123 -8.20 -10.67 -0.46
C GLU A 123 -7.35 -11.67 0.35
N ALA A 124 -6.67 -12.59 -0.34
CA ALA A 124 -5.81 -13.57 0.30
C ALA A 124 -4.54 -12.95 0.92
N ALA A 125 -4.04 -11.85 0.36
CA ALA A 125 -2.92 -11.13 0.92
C ALA A 125 -3.35 -10.31 2.15
N ALA A 126 -4.49 -9.61 2.07
CA ALA A 126 -5.06 -8.85 3.19
C ALA A 126 -5.33 -9.75 4.41
N GLU A 127 -5.88 -10.95 4.21
CA GLU A 127 -6.05 -11.96 5.26
C GLU A 127 -4.72 -12.26 5.97
N LEU A 128 -3.64 -12.51 5.22
CA LEU A 128 -2.33 -12.81 5.79
C LEU A 128 -1.71 -11.62 6.51
N ILE A 129 -1.87 -10.40 5.97
CA ILE A 129 -1.34 -9.17 6.56
C ILE A 129 -2.03 -8.88 7.88
N LEU A 130 -3.36 -8.90 7.91
CA LEU A 130 -4.16 -8.59 9.09
C LEU A 130 -4.04 -9.64 10.20
N ALA A 131 -3.80 -10.89 9.86
CA ALA A 131 -3.69 -11.99 10.82
C ALA A 131 -2.36 -12.04 11.60
N GLN A 132 -1.38 -11.16 11.31
CA GLN A 132 -0.11 -11.17 12.01
C GLN A 132 -0.27 -10.79 13.48
N THR A 133 0.56 -11.38 14.35
CA THR A 133 0.58 -11.08 15.77
C THR A 133 2.01 -10.87 16.24
N GLY A 134 2.24 -9.81 17.01
CA GLY A 134 3.57 -9.46 17.52
C GLY A 134 4.39 -8.59 16.56
N ALA A 135 5.69 -8.51 16.82
CA ALA A 135 6.60 -7.70 16.00
C ALA A 135 6.71 -8.25 14.57
N PRO A 136 6.90 -7.37 13.56
CA PRO A 136 7.06 -7.82 12.18
C PRO A 136 8.28 -8.72 12.05
N ALA A 137 8.09 -9.87 11.40
CA ALA A 137 9.15 -10.82 11.12
C ALA A 137 9.43 -10.89 9.62
N PHE A 138 10.70 -10.95 9.26
CA PHE A 138 11.16 -11.01 7.89
C PHE A 138 12.05 -12.22 7.65
N ASP A 139 11.82 -12.90 6.53
CA ASP A 139 12.74 -13.90 5.99
C ASP A 139 13.75 -13.20 5.09
N VAL A 140 15.04 -13.44 5.33
CA VAL A 140 16.11 -12.93 4.46
C VAL A 140 16.85 -14.14 3.86
N THR A 141 16.99 -14.15 2.54
CA THR A 141 17.66 -15.23 1.80
C THR A 141 18.68 -14.65 0.83
N GLU A 142 19.84 -15.29 0.69
CA GLU A 142 20.81 -14.94 -0.35
C GLU A 142 20.28 -15.36 -1.73
N ALA A 143 20.50 -14.49 -2.73
CA ALA A 143 20.13 -14.76 -4.11
C ALA A 143 21.12 -14.10 -5.08
N ASP A 144 21.34 -14.72 -6.24
CA ASP A 144 22.14 -14.15 -7.31
C ASP A 144 21.27 -13.32 -8.26
N GLY A 145 21.82 -12.23 -8.79
CA GLY A 145 21.16 -11.39 -9.79
C GLY A 145 20.01 -10.51 -9.26
N VAL A 146 19.95 -10.30 -7.94
CA VAL A 146 18.91 -9.49 -7.28
C VAL A 146 19.46 -8.20 -6.66
N SER A 147 20.65 -7.79 -7.03
CA SER A 147 21.24 -6.51 -6.63
C SER A 147 21.41 -5.61 -7.83
N GLU A 148 21.09 -4.34 -7.69
CA GLU A 148 21.49 -3.31 -8.65
C GLU A 148 22.92 -2.85 -8.33
N THR A 149 23.64 -2.36 -9.34
CA THR A 149 24.96 -1.79 -9.11
C THR A 149 24.82 -0.35 -8.62
N GLY A 150 24.71 -0.18 -7.32
CA GLY A 150 24.75 1.13 -6.67
C GLY A 150 26.16 1.63 -6.42
N THR A 151 26.29 2.93 -6.21
CA THR A 151 27.50 3.57 -5.70
C THR A 151 27.61 3.32 -4.18
N GLU A 152 28.82 3.52 -3.62
CA GLU A 152 29.01 3.42 -2.16
C GLU A 152 28.11 4.42 -1.39
N ALA A 153 27.91 5.62 -1.94
CA ALA A 153 27.04 6.65 -1.35
C ALA A 153 25.56 6.24 -1.35
N GLU A 154 25.05 5.67 -2.46
CA GLU A 154 23.67 5.15 -2.53
C GLU A 154 23.45 4.04 -1.52
N THR A 155 24.39 3.10 -1.40
CA THR A 155 24.32 2.02 -0.39
C THR A 155 24.33 2.57 1.05
N GLU A 156 25.07 3.65 1.32
CA GLU A 156 25.09 4.31 2.64
C GLU A 156 23.72 4.92 2.96
N LEU A 157 23.10 5.64 2.04
CA LEU A 157 21.75 6.22 2.20
C LEU A 157 20.69 5.13 2.41
N GLU A 158 20.72 4.05 1.63
CA GLU A 158 19.84 2.90 1.82
C GLU A 158 19.95 2.35 3.25
N ASN A 159 21.18 2.14 3.76
CA ASN A 159 21.40 1.63 5.11
C ASN A 159 20.87 2.57 6.20
N VAL A 160 21.00 3.88 6.01
CA VAL A 160 20.42 4.88 6.92
C VAL A 160 18.93 4.74 6.95
N LEU A 161 18.25 4.73 5.79
CA LEU A 161 16.79 4.60 5.69
C LEU A 161 16.30 3.26 6.25
N PHE A 162 17.01 2.15 6.01
CA PHE A 162 16.68 0.86 6.65
C PHE A 162 16.73 0.94 8.17
N SER A 163 17.75 1.61 8.74
CA SER A 163 17.85 1.81 10.19
C SER A 163 16.71 2.68 10.75
N MET A 164 16.35 3.74 10.03
CA MET A 164 15.23 4.62 10.36
C MET A 164 13.90 3.85 10.35
N ARG A 165 13.63 3.08 9.29
CA ARG A 165 12.43 2.26 9.17
C ARG A 165 12.35 1.19 10.26
N ASP A 166 13.45 0.54 10.61
CA ASP A 166 13.48 -0.44 11.70
C ASP A 166 13.16 0.18 13.07
N ALA A 167 13.50 1.45 13.28
CA ALA A 167 13.08 2.18 14.48
C ALA A 167 11.56 2.44 14.47
N LEU A 168 10.99 2.81 13.31
CA LEU A 168 9.55 3.01 13.15
C LEU A 168 8.75 1.70 13.34
N PHE A 169 9.26 0.56 12.84
CA PHE A 169 8.63 -0.75 13.09
C PHE A 169 8.55 -1.08 14.58
N ARG A 170 9.60 -0.77 15.35
CA ARG A 170 9.57 -0.98 16.81
C ARG A 170 8.48 -0.15 17.47
N LEU A 171 8.34 1.12 17.09
CA LEU A 171 7.28 2.02 17.58
C LEU A 171 5.88 1.53 17.19
N ALA A 172 5.70 1.13 15.92
CA ALA A 172 4.41 0.66 15.40
C ALA A 172 3.87 -0.57 16.16
N CYS A 173 4.77 -1.42 16.67
CA CYS A 173 4.42 -2.67 17.36
C CYS A 173 4.44 -2.58 18.89
N GLU A 174 4.62 -1.39 19.47
CA GLU A 174 4.53 -1.23 20.91
C GLU A 174 3.12 -1.50 21.46
N ASP A 175 3.04 -1.98 22.69
CA ASP A 175 1.78 -2.18 23.39
C ASP A 175 1.22 -0.84 23.91
N ALA A 176 0.75 0.00 22.98
CA ALA A 176 0.21 1.33 23.24
C ALA A 176 -1.03 1.58 22.35
N PRO A 177 -1.92 2.52 22.72
CA PRO A 177 -2.98 2.98 21.84
C PRO A 177 -2.44 3.50 20.49
N PHE A 178 -3.26 3.37 19.44
CA PHE A 178 -2.89 3.88 18.10
C PHE A 178 -2.53 5.37 18.15
N ASP A 179 -3.28 6.20 18.85
CA ASP A 179 -3.05 7.65 18.93
C ASP A 179 -1.68 7.98 19.53
N ASP A 180 -1.30 7.31 20.62
CA ASP A 180 0.03 7.51 21.25
C ASP A 180 1.16 7.09 20.32
N LYS A 181 0.95 6.01 19.56
CA LYS A 181 1.91 5.55 18.54
C LYS A 181 2.01 6.52 17.38
N ALA A 182 0.89 7.03 16.90
CA ALA A 182 0.84 7.98 15.79
C ALA A 182 1.58 9.27 16.13
N ASP A 183 1.36 9.84 17.32
CA ASP A 183 2.07 11.02 17.79
C ASP A 183 3.58 10.81 17.91
N ARG A 184 4.01 9.64 18.36
CA ARG A 184 5.44 9.29 18.47
C ARG A 184 6.08 8.99 17.12
N LEU A 185 5.37 8.30 16.24
CA LEU A 185 5.84 8.02 14.89
C LEU A 185 6.01 9.33 14.10
N TYR A 186 5.05 10.24 14.20
CA TYR A 186 5.13 11.54 13.54
C TYR A 186 6.34 12.36 14.01
N ARG A 187 6.53 12.50 15.34
CA ARG A 187 7.71 13.20 15.90
C ARG A 187 9.04 12.52 15.52
N THR A 188 9.05 11.18 15.51
CA THR A 188 10.25 10.46 15.09
C THR A 188 10.55 10.69 13.61
N ALA A 189 9.51 10.76 12.77
CA ALA A 189 9.67 11.03 11.35
C ALA A 189 10.24 12.43 11.08
N ASN A 190 9.78 13.46 11.81
CA ASN A 190 10.35 14.81 11.69
C ASN A 190 11.83 14.82 12.05
N ALA A 191 12.22 14.24 13.18
CA ALA A 191 13.62 14.15 13.56
C ALA A 191 14.46 13.29 12.58
N GLN A 192 13.87 12.28 11.95
CA GLN A 192 14.52 11.48 10.91
C GLN A 192 14.67 12.27 9.61
N GLN A 193 13.69 13.11 9.25
CA GLN A 193 13.80 13.98 8.08
C GLN A 193 14.96 14.96 8.26
N GLU A 194 15.03 15.67 9.40
CA GLU A 194 16.14 16.57 9.71
C GLU A 194 17.51 15.85 9.63
N GLN A 195 17.60 14.68 10.22
CA GLN A 195 18.83 13.85 10.15
C GLN A 195 19.18 13.45 8.71
N TYR A 196 18.19 13.16 7.88
CA TYR A 196 18.39 12.77 6.49
C TYR A 196 18.81 13.96 5.64
N ASP A 197 18.19 15.12 5.86
CA ASP A 197 18.55 16.38 5.19
C ASP A 197 19.99 16.81 5.51
N ASP A 198 20.43 16.67 6.75
CA ASP A 198 21.82 16.94 7.16
C ASP A 198 22.83 16.03 6.44
N LEU A 199 22.45 14.79 6.13
CA LEU A 199 23.30 13.88 5.36
C LEU A 199 23.39 14.26 3.88
N LEU A 200 22.28 14.72 3.30
CA LEU A 200 22.22 15.12 1.89
C LEU A 200 22.86 16.49 1.64
N PHE A 201 22.69 17.40 2.58
CA PHE A 201 23.10 18.81 2.50
C PHE A 201 23.94 19.24 3.72
N PRO A 202 25.14 18.65 3.93
CA PRO A 202 25.94 18.96 5.12
C PRO A 202 26.30 20.44 5.16
N PHE A 203 25.98 21.11 6.27
CA PHE A 203 26.33 22.50 6.48
C PHE A 203 27.86 22.66 6.54
N PRO A 204 28.43 23.77 6.01
CA PRO A 204 29.84 24.08 6.18
C PRO A 204 30.16 24.25 7.67
N GLU A 205 31.23 23.57 8.15
CA GLU A 205 31.67 23.67 9.53
C GLU A 205 31.83 25.17 9.94
N GLY A 206 31.00 25.65 10.86
CA GLY A 206 31.19 26.98 11.50
C GLY A 206 29.99 27.92 11.45
N GLU A 207 28.86 27.56 10.92
CA GLU A 207 27.60 28.34 11.06
C GLU A 207 26.72 27.62 12.09
N ASP A 208 26.81 28.06 13.38
CA ASP A 208 25.83 27.69 14.38
C ASP A 208 24.51 28.38 14.00
N GLU A 209 23.52 27.65 13.47
CA GLU A 209 22.16 28.16 13.44
C GLU A 209 21.67 28.27 14.88
N ASP A 210 21.27 29.50 15.28
CA ASP A 210 20.41 29.69 16.43
C ASP A 210 19.14 28.86 16.15
N ALA A 211 19.09 27.66 16.70
CA ALA A 211 17.92 26.81 16.66
C ALA A 211 16.80 27.60 17.35
N ASP A 212 15.94 28.19 16.54
CA ASP A 212 14.67 28.72 17.01
C ASP A 212 13.87 27.50 17.44
N GLU A 213 13.89 27.23 18.76
CA GLU A 213 13.03 26.20 19.36
C GLU A 213 11.57 26.61 19.09
N THR A 214 11.09 26.33 17.89
CA THR A 214 9.68 26.52 17.58
C THR A 214 8.89 25.49 18.39
N ASP A 215 7.87 25.95 19.08
CA ASP A 215 6.93 25.20 19.93
C ASP A 215 6.12 24.12 19.13
N GLU A 216 6.53 23.78 17.90
CA GLU A 216 5.92 22.73 17.04
C GLU A 216 6.01 21.34 17.66
N ASP A 217 6.90 21.13 18.62
CA ASP A 217 7.11 19.82 19.28
C ASP A 217 5.94 19.41 20.23
N THR A 218 4.94 20.28 20.41
CA THR A 218 3.79 20.02 21.29
C THR A 218 2.50 19.62 20.58
N ALA A 219 2.40 19.79 19.27
CA ALA A 219 1.18 19.45 18.54
C ALA A 219 0.97 17.93 18.44
N SER A 220 -0.18 17.45 18.91
CA SER A 220 -0.57 16.04 18.81
C SER A 220 -1.14 15.79 17.41
N TRP A 221 -0.44 14.97 16.61
CA TRP A 221 -0.90 14.55 15.29
C TRP A 221 -2.27 13.87 15.38
N SER A 222 -2.45 12.98 16.33
CA SER A 222 -3.70 12.24 16.51
C SER A 222 -4.86 13.15 16.86
N GLN A 223 -4.66 14.15 17.73
CA GLN A 223 -5.69 15.14 18.04
C GLN A 223 -6.04 16.02 16.84
N ALA A 224 -5.05 16.43 16.07
CA ALA A 224 -5.26 17.21 14.86
C ALA A 224 -5.99 16.39 13.79
N PHE A 225 -5.61 15.13 13.57
CA PHE A 225 -6.24 14.25 12.60
C PHE A 225 -7.74 14.05 12.89
N TRP A 226 -8.11 13.80 14.16
CA TRP A 226 -9.51 13.55 14.52
C TRP A 226 -10.37 14.80 14.72
N ARG A 227 -9.92 15.96 14.24
CA ARG A 227 -10.77 17.15 14.14
C ARG A 227 -11.74 17.03 12.97
N GLU A 228 -12.95 17.58 13.15
CA GLU A 228 -13.97 17.54 12.10
C GLU A 228 -13.52 18.28 10.84
N SER A 229 -12.80 19.41 10.99
CA SER A 229 -12.23 20.15 9.85
C SER A 229 -11.26 19.30 9.06
N THR A 230 -10.24 18.73 9.71
CA THR A 230 -9.21 17.89 9.07
C THR A 230 -9.82 16.69 8.36
N LEU A 231 -10.74 15.97 9.02
CA LEU A 231 -11.41 14.82 8.42
C LEU A 231 -12.35 15.23 7.28
N THR A 232 -12.93 16.42 7.31
CA THR A 232 -13.74 16.95 6.21
C THR A 232 -12.86 17.21 4.99
N SER A 233 -11.75 17.95 5.16
CA SER A 233 -10.77 18.22 4.08
C SER A 233 -10.20 16.91 3.51
N LEU A 234 -9.84 15.96 4.37
CA LEU A 234 -9.32 14.67 3.95
C LEU A 234 -10.34 13.86 3.11
N LEU A 235 -11.60 13.80 3.56
CA LEU A 235 -12.65 13.10 2.81
C LEU A 235 -12.99 13.83 1.50
N GLU A 236 -12.87 15.15 1.43
CA GLU A 236 -12.99 15.92 0.20
C GLU A 236 -11.85 15.63 -0.76
N LEU A 237 -10.62 15.57 -0.27
CA LEU A 237 -9.46 15.17 -1.05
C LEU A 237 -9.65 13.77 -1.64
N LEU A 238 -9.98 12.78 -0.81
CA LEU A 238 -10.20 11.39 -1.26
C LEU A 238 -11.35 11.26 -2.27
N LEU A 239 -12.42 12.05 -2.14
CA LEU A 239 -13.52 12.09 -3.10
C LEU A 239 -13.15 12.80 -4.40
N GLY A 240 -12.12 13.65 -4.38
CA GLY A 240 -11.56 14.35 -5.55
C GLY A 240 -10.57 13.52 -6.36
N PHE A 241 -10.09 12.41 -5.81
CA PHE A 241 -9.16 11.51 -6.49
C PHE A 241 -9.80 10.82 -7.70
N GLU A 242 -8.97 10.30 -8.58
CA GLU A 242 -9.42 9.33 -9.58
C GLU A 242 -9.91 8.07 -8.86
N ILE A 243 -11.17 7.73 -9.05
CA ILE A 243 -11.83 6.61 -8.37
C ILE A 243 -12.21 5.56 -9.41
N ASN A 244 -11.67 4.36 -9.25
CA ASN A 244 -11.89 3.24 -10.17
C ASN A 244 -13.26 2.56 -9.96
N LYS A 245 -13.75 2.51 -8.70
CA LYS A 245 -15.03 1.84 -8.40
C LYS A 245 -15.97 2.69 -7.54
N ASP A 246 -17.25 2.70 -7.90
CA ASP A 246 -18.29 3.46 -7.21
C ASP A 246 -18.55 3.00 -5.76
N ASP A 247 -18.16 1.80 -5.38
CA ASP A 247 -18.26 1.31 -4.00
C ASP A 247 -17.41 2.16 -3.05
N TRP A 248 -16.19 2.54 -3.45
CA TRP A 248 -15.32 3.43 -2.71
C TRP A 248 -15.94 4.82 -2.52
N ARG A 249 -16.45 5.41 -3.59
CA ARG A 249 -17.16 6.71 -3.56
C ARG A 249 -18.35 6.65 -2.60
N THR A 250 -19.10 5.56 -2.64
CA THR A 250 -20.27 5.34 -1.77
C THR A 250 -19.85 5.26 -0.31
N LEU A 251 -18.77 4.54 -0.02
CA LEU A 251 -18.21 4.38 1.32
C LEU A 251 -17.75 5.74 1.89
N LEU A 252 -16.95 6.50 1.14
CA LEU A 252 -16.47 7.82 1.54
C LEU A 252 -17.61 8.82 1.76
N THR A 253 -18.59 8.85 0.83
CA THR A 253 -19.76 9.74 0.93
C THR A 253 -20.59 9.40 2.16
N GLY A 254 -20.80 8.11 2.43
CA GLY A 254 -21.50 7.64 3.61
C GLY A 254 -20.79 8.00 4.92
N ALA A 255 -19.46 7.82 4.97
CA ALA A 255 -18.63 8.21 6.11
C ALA A 255 -18.69 9.73 6.34
N LYS A 256 -18.55 10.54 5.26
CA LYS A 256 -18.63 12.01 5.34
C LYS A 256 -19.97 12.47 5.91
N ALA A 257 -21.08 11.87 5.48
CA ALA A 257 -22.42 12.22 5.95
C ALA A 257 -22.65 11.93 7.45
N ARG A 258 -21.86 11.02 8.03
CA ARG A 258 -21.93 10.63 9.46
C ARG A 258 -20.73 11.06 10.27
N LEU A 259 -19.89 11.96 9.75
CA LEU A 259 -18.63 12.33 10.36
C LEU A 259 -18.72 12.78 11.83
N PRO A 260 -19.67 13.65 12.22
CA PRO A 260 -19.82 14.01 13.65
C PRO A 260 -20.14 12.82 14.55
N GLU A 261 -20.90 11.85 14.06
CA GLU A 261 -21.23 10.63 14.82
C GLU A 261 -20.00 9.70 14.91
N ILE A 262 -19.24 9.56 13.82
CA ILE A 262 -17.98 8.80 13.78
C ILE A 262 -17.03 9.33 14.85
N ILE A 263 -16.78 10.64 14.87
CA ILE A 263 -15.89 11.29 15.84
C ILE A 263 -16.39 11.04 17.28
N ALA A 264 -17.66 11.27 17.54
CA ALA A 264 -18.25 11.12 18.85
C ALA A 264 -18.22 9.68 19.39
N ARG A 265 -18.30 8.68 18.51
CA ARG A 265 -18.42 7.27 18.87
C ARG A 265 -17.12 6.47 18.66
N ARG A 266 -16.05 7.09 18.18
CA ARG A 266 -14.76 6.44 17.93
C ARG A 266 -14.22 5.72 19.17
N ASN A 267 -14.26 6.34 20.34
CA ASN A 267 -13.75 5.72 21.58
C ASN A 267 -14.55 4.48 21.97
N ASP A 268 -15.88 4.48 21.76
CA ASP A 268 -16.72 3.31 22.01
C ASP A 268 -16.34 2.17 21.06
N PHE A 269 -16.10 2.50 19.78
CA PHE A 269 -15.61 1.55 18.79
C PHE A 269 -14.25 0.97 19.20
N LEU A 270 -13.27 1.79 19.55
CA LEU A 270 -11.93 1.33 19.94
C LEU A 270 -11.98 0.39 21.14
N GLN A 271 -12.89 0.63 22.08
CA GLN A 271 -13.13 -0.27 23.21
C GLN A 271 -13.73 -1.61 22.74
N ALA A 272 -14.70 -1.57 21.82
CA ALA A 272 -15.31 -2.78 21.25
C ALA A 272 -14.31 -3.58 20.39
N TYR A 273 -13.39 -2.88 19.71
CA TYR A 273 -12.40 -3.45 18.77
C TYR A 273 -11.06 -3.85 19.45
N GLN A 274 -10.94 -3.67 20.77
CA GLN A 274 -9.68 -3.89 21.51
C GLN A 274 -9.03 -5.25 21.25
N GLY A 275 -9.82 -6.31 21.06
CA GLY A 275 -9.32 -7.65 20.75
C GLY A 275 -8.64 -7.80 19.38
N LYS A 276 -8.86 -6.84 18.49
CA LYS A 276 -8.34 -6.82 17.11
C LYS A 276 -7.42 -5.63 16.84
N ARG A 277 -7.04 -4.86 17.85
CA ARG A 277 -6.22 -3.65 17.65
C ARG A 277 -4.90 -3.92 16.92
N HIS A 278 -4.37 -5.16 16.99
CA HIS A 278 -3.18 -5.59 16.27
C HIS A 278 -3.33 -5.44 14.75
N GLU A 279 -4.55 -5.43 14.22
CA GLU A 279 -4.78 -5.20 12.78
C GLU A 279 -4.30 -3.80 12.36
N TYR A 280 -4.44 -2.75 13.22
CA TYR A 280 -3.89 -1.42 12.95
C TYR A 280 -2.35 -1.38 13.06
N ASP A 281 -1.76 -2.17 13.96
CA ASP A 281 -0.31 -2.31 14.07
C ASP A 281 0.27 -2.96 12.81
N ASN A 282 -0.45 -3.96 12.28
CA ASN A 282 -0.11 -4.62 11.03
C ASN A 282 -0.23 -3.67 9.82
N LEU A 283 -1.27 -2.83 9.78
CA LEU A 283 -1.44 -1.82 8.73
C LEU A 283 -0.32 -0.78 8.76
N LEU A 284 0.03 -0.22 9.93
CA LEU A 284 1.17 0.67 10.08
C LEU A 284 2.46 0.02 9.55
N THR A 285 2.74 -1.20 9.99
CA THR A 285 3.92 -1.96 9.55
C THR A 285 3.91 -2.22 8.05
N TYR A 286 2.74 -2.57 7.50
CA TYR A 286 2.56 -2.81 6.07
C TYR A 286 2.84 -1.55 5.25
N PHE A 287 2.24 -0.40 5.59
CA PHE A 287 2.45 0.85 4.85
C PHE A 287 3.89 1.35 4.97
N LEU A 288 4.51 1.24 6.15
CA LEU A 288 5.93 1.55 6.33
C LEU A 288 6.83 0.61 5.51
N TYR A 289 6.53 -0.69 5.45
CA TYR A 289 7.32 -1.62 4.65
C TYR A 289 7.22 -1.32 3.15
N ARG A 290 6.02 -1.03 2.67
CA ARG A 290 5.75 -0.82 1.25
C ARG A 290 6.23 0.54 0.72
N HIS A 291 6.13 1.60 1.53
CA HIS A 291 6.29 2.96 1.02
C HIS A 291 7.51 3.70 1.57
N PHE A 292 8.04 3.33 2.73
CA PHE A 292 9.08 4.13 3.39
C PHE A 292 10.35 4.28 2.56
N MET A 293 10.84 3.20 1.93
CA MET A 293 12.07 3.24 1.15
C MET A 293 11.96 4.04 -0.15
N LYS A 294 10.77 4.42 -0.58
CA LYS A 294 10.58 5.35 -1.71
C LYS A 294 11.15 6.74 -1.42
N ALA A 295 11.46 7.07 -0.17
CA ALA A 295 12.22 8.26 0.20
C ALA A 295 13.61 8.34 -0.47
N LEU A 296 14.17 7.23 -0.95
CA LEU A 296 15.38 7.25 -1.80
C LEU A 296 15.20 8.02 -3.10
N GLY A 297 13.98 8.16 -3.60
CA GLY A 297 13.68 8.82 -4.87
C GLY A 297 13.26 10.28 -4.74
N ASP A 298 12.74 10.70 -3.59
CA ASP A 298 12.17 12.04 -3.39
C ASP A 298 12.64 12.75 -2.12
N ASP A 299 13.54 12.12 -1.34
CA ASP A 299 14.12 12.63 -0.10
C ASP A 299 13.10 12.95 1.02
N ALA A 300 11.84 12.53 0.86
CA ALA A 300 10.72 12.88 1.73
C ALA A 300 10.41 11.77 2.75
N VAL A 301 11.26 11.61 3.77
CA VAL A 301 11.13 10.60 4.84
C VAL A 301 9.85 10.83 5.65
N GLN A 302 9.58 12.07 6.02
CA GLN A 302 8.42 12.45 6.82
C GLN A 302 7.11 12.14 6.10
N ASP A 303 7.01 12.40 4.79
CA ASP A 303 5.82 12.13 3.99
C ASP A 303 5.48 10.63 3.91
N LYS A 304 6.50 9.76 3.91
CA LYS A 304 6.27 8.30 3.90
C LYS A 304 5.66 7.80 5.21
N VAL A 305 6.07 8.38 6.33
CA VAL A 305 5.46 8.08 7.63
C VAL A 305 4.08 8.71 7.75
N GLN A 306 3.91 9.94 7.27
CA GLN A 306 2.61 10.61 7.17
C GLN A 306 1.62 9.76 6.37
N LEU A 307 2.02 9.24 5.20
CA LEU A 307 1.21 8.33 4.40
C LEU A 307 0.78 7.10 5.21
N ALA A 308 1.70 6.46 5.94
CA ALA A 308 1.37 5.28 6.74
C ALA A 308 0.36 5.58 7.86
N LEU A 309 0.52 6.74 8.51
CA LEU A 309 -0.38 7.19 9.59
C LEU A 309 -1.77 7.52 9.04
N VAL A 310 -1.84 8.35 7.98
CA VAL A 310 -3.11 8.75 7.36
C VAL A 310 -3.84 7.54 6.79
N SER A 311 -3.14 6.65 6.08
CA SER A 311 -3.71 5.42 5.53
C SER A 311 -4.36 4.54 6.60
N THR A 312 -3.65 4.30 7.68
CA THR A 312 -4.17 3.49 8.80
C THR A 312 -5.35 4.18 9.48
N ALA A 313 -5.29 5.50 9.67
CA ALA A 313 -6.36 6.27 10.31
C ALA A 313 -7.61 6.39 9.41
N VAL A 314 -7.46 6.47 8.08
CA VAL A 314 -8.59 6.40 7.12
C VAL A 314 -9.29 5.04 7.22
N ILE A 315 -8.54 3.94 7.23
CA ILE A 315 -9.12 2.61 7.41
C ILE A 315 -9.87 2.54 8.76
N GLN A 316 -9.28 3.06 9.85
CA GLN A 316 -9.96 3.11 11.15
C GLN A 316 -11.24 3.96 11.11
N LEU A 317 -11.24 5.10 10.40
CA LEU A 317 -12.45 5.93 10.22
C LEU A 317 -13.57 5.15 9.52
N LEU A 318 -13.22 4.40 8.48
CA LEU A 318 -14.17 3.56 7.73
C LEU A 318 -14.66 2.37 8.55
N ASP A 319 -13.81 1.82 9.43
CA ASP A 319 -14.21 0.79 10.38
C ASP A 319 -15.23 1.32 11.41
N VAL A 320 -15.04 2.56 11.90
CA VAL A 320 -16.03 3.20 12.78
C VAL A 320 -17.35 3.39 12.05
N TYR A 321 -17.31 3.83 10.78
CA TYR A 321 -18.50 3.97 9.96
C TYR A 321 -19.25 2.64 9.78
N GLU A 322 -18.53 1.56 9.45
CA GLU A 322 -19.08 0.22 9.29
C GLU A 322 -19.69 -0.28 10.63
N TRP A 323 -18.98 -0.10 11.73
CA TRP A 323 -19.47 -0.45 13.05
C TRP A 323 -20.74 0.28 13.44
N LEU A 324 -20.84 1.58 13.14
CA LEU A 324 -22.05 2.38 13.37
C LEU A 324 -23.23 1.91 12.51
N ALA A 325 -22.95 1.37 11.33
CA ALA A 325 -23.99 0.89 10.41
C ALA A 325 -24.48 -0.52 10.77
N LYS A 326 -23.57 -1.41 11.19
CA LYS A 326 -23.85 -2.85 11.36
C LYS A 326 -23.72 -3.37 12.79
N GLY A 327 -23.19 -2.56 13.72
CA GLY A 327 -22.97 -2.95 15.13
C GLY A 327 -21.66 -3.70 15.39
N GLU A 328 -20.99 -4.16 14.33
CA GLU A 328 -19.69 -4.84 14.38
C GLU A 328 -18.89 -4.59 13.10
N VAL A 329 -17.56 -4.74 13.19
CA VAL A 329 -16.68 -4.90 12.04
C VAL A 329 -16.25 -6.36 12.01
N THR A 330 -16.83 -7.12 11.10
CA THR A 330 -16.41 -8.51 10.89
C THR A 330 -15.01 -8.55 10.29
N HIS A 331 -14.31 -9.68 10.42
CA HIS A 331 -13.00 -9.84 9.75
C HIS A 331 -13.10 -9.63 8.24
N TRP A 332 -14.18 -10.14 7.64
CA TRP A 332 -14.45 -9.94 6.21
C TRP A 332 -14.68 -8.46 5.84
N ALA A 333 -15.42 -7.71 6.66
CA ALA A 333 -15.60 -6.27 6.42
C ALA A 333 -14.27 -5.51 6.47
N GLN A 334 -13.40 -5.87 7.41
CA GLN A 334 -12.05 -5.31 7.51
C GLN A 334 -11.23 -5.57 6.24
N ILE A 335 -11.22 -6.81 5.74
CA ILE A 335 -10.56 -7.16 4.48
C ILE A 335 -11.12 -6.32 3.34
N CYS A 336 -12.44 -6.19 3.21
CA CYS A 336 -13.07 -5.40 2.14
C CYS A 336 -12.68 -3.92 2.20
N ILE A 337 -12.64 -3.32 3.39
CA ILE A 337 -12.22 -1.92 3.57
C ILE A 337 -10.76 -1.75 3.17
N CYS A 338 -9.86 -2.62 3.66
CA CYS A 338 -8.44 -2.59 3.30
C CYS A 338 -8.21 -2.76 1.79
N LYS A 339 -8.93 -3.69 1.15
CA LYS A 339 -8.88 -3.90 -0.31
C LYS A 339 -9.32 -2.67 -1.07
N ALA A 340 -10.47 -2.11 -0.71
CA ALA A 340 -11.01 -0.91 -1.37
C ALA A 340 -10.02 0.25 -1.23
N TYR A 341 -9.48 0.48 -0.02
CA TYR A 341 -8.45 1.49 0.21
C TYR A 341 -7.23 1.28 -0.70
N SER A 342 -6.65 0.08 -0.66
CA SER A 342 -5.43 -0.23 -1.42
C SER A 342 -5.63 -0.08 -2.92
N ARG A 343 -6.75 -0.58 -3.46
CA ARG A 343 -7.10 -0.48 -4.88
C ARG A 343 -7.16 0.98 -5.36
N GLU A 344 -7.76 1.85 -4.59
CA GLU A 344 -8.01 3.24 -4.99
C GLU A 344 -6.84 4.19 -4.68
N ILE A 345 -6.00 3.85 -3.71
CA ILE A 345 -4.91 4.72 -3.26
C ILE A 345 -3.55 4.17 -3.71
N GLU A 346 -3.19 2.94 -3.32
CA GLU A 346 -1.83 2.42 -3.52
C GLU A 346 -1.50 2.01 -4.96
N TYR A 347 -2.52 1.79 -5.80
CA TYR A 347 -2.37 1.44 -7.21
C TYR A 347 -2.62 2.63 -8.16
N ASN A 348 -2.69 3.84 -7.60
CA ASN A 348 -2.65 5.09 -8.33
C ASN A 348 -1.58 5.98 -7.68
N GLU A 349 -0.50 6.23 -8.40
CA GLU A 349 0.67 6.94 -7.89
C GLU A 349 0.33 8.38 -7.53
N ASP A 350 -0.46 9.08 -8.37
CA ASP A 350 -0.92 10.44 -8.12
C ASP A 350 -1.78 10.53 -6.83
N ASN A 351 -2.65 9.55 -6.59
CA ASN A 351 -3.47 9.49 -5.38
C ASN A 351 -2.59 9.27 -4.13
N THR A 352 -1.58 8.40 -4.25
CA THR A 352 -0.64 8.10 -3.17
C THR A 352 0.20 9.33 -2.81
N GLU A 353 0.74 10.04 -3.79
CA GLU A 353 1.55 11.24 -3.60
C GLU A 353 0.73 12.39 -2.98
N GLN A 354 -0.47 12.66 -3.51
CA GLN A 354 -1.36 13.67 -2.95
C GLN A 354 -1.76 13.36 -1.50
N LEU A 355 -1.96 12.08 -1.16
CA LEU A 355 -2.28 11.69 0.21
C LEU A 355 -1.06 11.80 1.13
N ALA A 356 0.14 11.47 0.67
CA ALA A 356 1.38 11.63 1.42
C ALA A 356 1.65 13.11 1.78
N ALA A 357 1.34 14.02 0.84
CA ALA A 357 1.49 15.46 1.02
C ALA A 357 0.34 16.10 1.84
N PHE A 358 -0.68 15.34 2.26
CA PHE A 358 -1.78 15.89 3.07
C PHE A 358 -1.30 16.23 4.48
N SER A 359 -1.14 17.51 4.77
CA SER A 359 -0.70 17.95 6.10
C SER A 359 -1.85 17.95 7.10
N VAL A 360 -1.70 17.15 8.15
CA VAL A 360 -2.67 17.05 9.26
C VAL A 360 -2.57 18.23 10.20
N LEU A 361 -1.39 18.87 10.32
CA LEU A 361 -1.16 19.94 11.27
C LEU A 361 -1.42 21.33 10.67
N ASP A 362 -1.25 21.53 9.36
CA ASP A 362 -1.45 22.84 8.71
C ASP A 362 -2.94 23.25 8.61
N GLU A 363 -3.87 22.34 8.82
CA GLU A 363 -5.32 22.61 8.95
C GLU A 363 -5.66 23.36 10.27
N MET A 364 -4.65 23.96 10.91
CA MET A 364 -4.80 24.63 12.23
C MET A 364 -5.05 26.13 12.17
N GLU A 365 -5.14 26.76 10.96
CA GLU A 365 -5.42 28.19 10.81
C GLU A 365 -6.92 28.54 10.67
#